data_0d387f5a1e5dacbd3c50adc1c0bb4e2b
#
_entry.id   0d387f5a1e5dacbd3c50adc1c0bb4e2b
#
_cell.length_a   1.000
_cell.length_b   1.000
_cell.length_c   1.000
_cell.angle_alpha   90.00
_cell.angle_beta   90.00
_cell.angle_gamma   90.00
#
_symmetry.space_group_name_H-M   'P 1'
#
loop_
_entity.id
_entity.type
_entity.pdbx_description
1 polymer ?
#
loop_
_entity_poly.entity_id
_entity_poly.type
_entity_poly.pdbx_seq_one_letter_code
_entity_poly.pdbx_strand_id
1 'polypeptide(L)'
;MVDDRTQLLLVARTAYRRNDWRTSYESFSLVDGVQTLDTDDLAVYASAAWRQGHGRESVRINEQVHTRLLRTDPVLAAMKAAELGLAWLARGHLALARNWAQRAQGLLDGVPEAAAHGYLAYLFAVTAADAGDREQFGSATRQLAAIAESLDDAALVALARALAGTAAVAAGDPAGYQTLDEVLTPVLDEPVPVEWAADVYRRALSLAHRQNADDRVRSWAQSMQRWCDATEPESTQSAYRAVCDVHRLSAVTDTDPRDLVRQVVSLRRLVADVDAVAAGMVEELLSRSVGRAR
;
A
#
# COMPACT_ATOMS: atom_id res chain seq x y z
N MET A 1 2.29 28.55 29.27
CA MET A 1 2.04 28.45 27.83
C MET A 1 2.58 27.12 27.37
N VAL A 2 1.75 26.30 26.77
CA VAL A 2 2.22 25.09 26.10
C VAL A 2 3.01 25.57 24.88
N ASP A 3 4.23 25.09 24.69
CA ASP A 3 5.06 25.41 23.54
C ASP A 3 4.29 25.03 22.25
N ASP A 4 4.25 25.92 21.26
CA ASP A 4 3.54 25.70 19.97
C ASP A 4 3.87 24.34 19.36
N ARG A 5 5.13 23.91 19.50
CA ARG A 5 5.58 22.60 19.05
C ARG A 5 4.86 21.45 19.78
N THR A 6 4.75 21.51 21.09
CA THR A 6 4.08 20.47 21.90
C THR A 6 2.61 20.38 21.49
N GLN A 7 1.98 21.50 21.21
CA GLN A 7 0.60 21.53 20.77
C GLN A 7 0.43 20.93 19.36
N LEU A 8 1.32 21.24 18.42
CA LEU A 8 1.31 20.66 17.07
C LEU A 8 1.48 19.14 17.12
N LEU A 9 2.40 18.62 17.93
CA LEU A 9 2.59 17.18 18.10
C LEU A 9 1.35 16.49 18.71
N LEU A 10 0.70 17.11 19.68
CA LEU A 10 -0.53 16.59 20.26
C LEU A 10 -1.66 16.54 19.24
N VAL A 11 -1.81 17.58 18.43
CA VAL A 11 -2.80 17.63 17.35
C VAL A 11 -2.49 16.55 16.30
N ALA A 12 -1.24 16.46 15.84
CA ALA A 12 -0.82 15.48 14.84
C ALA A 12 -1.10 14.03 15.27
N ARG A 13 -0.70 13.67 16.49
CA ARG A 13 -0.91 12.33 17.07
C ARG A 13 -2.39 12.03 17.29
N THR A 14 -3.18 13.02 17.71
CA THR A 14 -4.62 12.87 17.95
C THR A 14 -5.37 12.72 16.62
N ALA A 15 -5.04 13.50 15.62
CA ALA A 15 -5.60 13.40 14.28
C ALA A 15 -5.30 12.03 13.66
N TYR A 16 -4.05 11.54 13.79
CA TYR A 16 -3.68 10.21 13.29
C TYR A 16 -4.55 9.09 13.90
N ARG A 17 -4.74 9.11 15.22
CA ARG A 17 -5.59 8.12 15.91
C ARG A 17 -7.08 8.18 15.50
N ARG A 18 -7.52 9.28 14.91
CA ARG A 18 -8.88 9.48 14.38
C ARG A 18 -8.97 9.28 12.88
N ASN A 19 -7.90 8.77 12.26
CA ASN A 19 -7.78 8.58 10.81
C ASN A 19 -7.92 9.89 10.01
N ASP A 20 -7.73 11.05 10.65
CA ASP A 20 -7.63 12.34 9.98
C ASP A 20 -6.18 12.56 9.50
N TRP A 21 -5.87 11.88 8.40
CA TRP A 21 -4.52 11.84 7.83
C TRP A 21 -4.04 13.21 7.37
N ARG A 22 -4.97 14.07 6.90
CA ARG A 22 -4.66 15.41 6.45
C ARG A 22 -4.18 16.28 7.61
N THR A 23 -5.00 16.40 8.66
CA THR A 23 -4.64 17.20 9.83
C THR A 23 -3.36 16.67 10.49
N SER A 24 -3.18 15.34 10.53
CA SER A 24 -1.97 14.72 11.05
C SER A 24 -0.74 15.13 10.23
N TYR A 25 -0.79 14.96 8.91
CA TYR A 25 0.30 15.32 8.01
C TYR A 25 0.64 16.82 8.09
N GLU A 26 -0.36 17.70 7.98
CA GLU A 26 -0.17 19.16 8.02
C GLU A 26 0.44 19.59 9.35
N SER A 27 -0.04 19.04 10.49
CA SER A 27 0.50 19.36 11.81
C SER A 27 1.96 18.92 11.98
N PHE A 28 2.33 17.71 11.54
CA PHE A 28 3.73 17.28 11.55
C PHE A 28 4.62 18.12 10.63
N SER A 29 4.12 18.53 9.46
CA SER A 29 4.88 19.34 8.51
C SER A 29 5.21 20.73 9.04
N LEU A 30 4.41 21.25 9.98
CA LEU A 30 4.63 22.55 10.63
C LEU A 30 5.59 22.46 11.82
N VAL A 31 5.93 21.24 12.29
CA VAL A 31 6.89 21.10 13.39
C VAL A 31 8.28 21.46 12.90
N ASP A 32 8.85 22.52 13.46
CA ASP A 32 10.23 22.91 13.19
C ASP A 32 11.20 21.78 13.58
N GLY A 33 12.09 21.43 12.64
CA GLY A 33 13.12 20.43 12.89
C GLY A 33 12.55 19.01 12.95
N VAL A 34 11.96 18.52 11.86
CA VAL A 34 11.48 17.11 11.70
C VAL A 34 12.49 16.09 12.22
N GLN A 35 13.80 16.38 12.11
CA GLN A 35 14.87 15.52 12.63
C GLN A 35 14.86 15.37 14.15
N THR A 36 14.17 16.24 14.90
CA THR A 36 14.05 16.22 16.35
C THR A 36 12.82 15.42 16.82
N LEU A 37 11.96 14.95 15.90
CA LEU A 37 10.86 14.04 16.20
C LEU A 37 11.44 12.71 16.73
N ASP A 38 10.75 12.07 17.65
CA ASP A 38 11.09 10.70 18.04
C ASP A 38 10.81 9.70 16.89
N THR A 39 11.20 8.44 17.07
CA THR A 39 11.08 7.44 16.01
C THR A 39 9.62 7.11 15.73
N ASP A 40 8.77 7.09 16.75
CA ASP A 40 7.34 6.80 16.64
C ASP A 40 6.61 7.92 15.91
N ASP A 41 6.90 9.18 16.24
CA ASP A 41 6.34 10.34 15.55
C ASP A 41 6.76 10.39 14.07
N LEU A 42 8.01 10.03 13.77
CA LEU A 42 8.48 9.93 12.38
C LEU A 42 7.71 8.83 11.63
N ALA A 43 7.48 7.68 12.25
CA ALA A 43 6.72 6.59 11.63
C ALA A 43 5.27 7.01 11.35
N VAL A 44 4.62 7.66 12.31
CA VAL A 44 3.27 8.22 12.16
C VAL A 44 3.23 9.29 11.06
N TYR A 45 4.20 10.19 11.04
CA TYR A 45 4.30 11.23 10.00
C TYR A 45 4.49 10.63 8.61
N ALA A 46 5.39 9.65 8.45
CA ALA A 46 5.60 8.96 7.18
C ALA A 46 4.32 8.27 6.68
N SER A 47 3.57 7.63 7.59
CA SER A 47 2.32 6.96 7.27
C SER A 47 1.24 7.96 6.84
N ALA A 48 1.08 9.08 7.56
CA ALA A 48 0.15 10.15 7.19
C ALA A 48 0.53 10.78 5.82
N ALA A 49 1.82 11.01 5.57
CA ALA A 49 2.32 11.52 4.30
C ALA A 49 1.98 10.58 3.14
N TRP A 50 2.19 9.28 3.30
CA TRP A 50 1.84 8.29 2.28
C TRP A 50 0.34 8.29 1.97
N ARG A 51 -0.51 8.30 3.01
CA ARG A 51 -1.98 8.34 2.85
C ARG A 51 -2.47 9.61 2.16
N GLN A 52 -1.73 10.71 2.29
CA GLN A 52 -2.04 11.98 1.61
C GLN A 52 -1.41 12.11 0.22
N GLY A 53 -0.79 11.06 -0.32
CA GLY A 53 -0.18 11.05 -1.66
C GLY A 53 1.23 11.63 -1.72
N HIS A 54 1.87 11.92 -0.57
CA HIS A 54 3.24 12.42 -0.49
C HIS A 54 4.26 11.27 -0.41
N GLY A 55 4.26 10.40 -1.43
CA GLY A 55 5.01 9.16 -1.43
C GLY A 55 6.53 9.34 -1.29
N ARG A 56 7.13 10.33 -1.96
CA ARG A 56 8.59 10.61 -1.85
C ARG A 56 8.96 11.07 -0.45
N GLU A 57 8.15 11.92 0.14
CA GLU A 57 8.39 12.40 1.49
C GLU A 57 8.24 11.26 2.50
N SER A 58 7.20 10.45 2.38
CA SER A 58 6.99 9.26 3.18
C SER A 58 8.20 8.31 3.14
N VAL A 59 8.72 8.00 1.96
CA VAL A 59 9.90 7.16 1.80
C VAL A 59 11.11 7.79 2.50
N ARG A 60 11.38 9.08 2.28
CA ARG A 60 12.51 9.79 2.91
C ARG A 60 12.43 9.76 4.45
N ILE A 61 11.24 9.91 5.01
CA ILE A 61 11.04 9.83 6.46
C ILE A 61 11.21 8.39 6.96
N ASN A 62 10.65 7.41 6.26
CA ASN A 62 10.80 5.99 6.61
C ASN A 62 12.26 5.51 6.55
N GLU A 63 13.10 6.06 5.66
CA GLU A 63 14.54 5.81 5.65
C GLU A 63 15.23 6.32 6.92
N GLN A 64 14.77 7.45 7.48
CA GLN A 64 15.26 7.94 8.78
C GLN A 64 14.79 7.03 9.93
N VAL A 65 13.52 6.59 9.92
CA VAL A 65 12.99 5.61 10.88
C VAL A 65 13.82 4.34 10.85
N HIS A 66 14.05 3.77 9.67
CA HIS A 66 14.88 2.57 9.48
C HIS A 66 16.29 2.78 10.07
N THR A 67 16.93 3.91 9.75
CA THR A 67 18.29 4.22 10.23
C THR A 67 18.37 4.27 11.76
N ARG A 68 17.32 4.77 12.43
CA ARG A 68 17.26 4.77 13.89
C ARG A 68 17.02 3.40 14.47
N LEU A 69 16.10 2.62 13.87
CA LEU A 69 15.78 1.26 14.29
C LEU A 69 16.96 0.31 14.16
N LEU A 70 17.87 0.50 13.20
CA LEU A 70 19.11 -0.28 13.08
C LEU A 70 19.94 -0.34 14.38
N ARG A 71 19.83 0.68 15.24
CA ARG A 71 20.59 0.80 16.48
C ARG A 71 19.84 0.26 17.71
N THR A 72 18.54 0.10 17.61
CA THR A 72 17.67 -0.20 18.78
C THR A 72 16.93 -1.53 18.63
N ASP A 73 16.46 -1.85 17.41
CA ASP A 73 15.66 -3.04 17.13
C ASP A 73 15.85 -3.50 15.66
N PRO A 74 16.78 -4.44 15.42
CA PRO A 74 17.05 -4.95 14.06
C PRO A 74 15.83 -5.61 13.39
N VAL A 75 14.91 -6.22 14.18
CA VAL A 75 13.71 -6.86 13.62
C VAL A 75 12.73 -5.82 13.12
N LEU A 76 12.47 -4.77 13.90
CA LEU A 76 11.67 -3.64 13.42
C LEU A 76 12.34 -2.89 12.28
N ALA A 77 13.69 -2.80 12.27
CA ALA A 77 14.43 -2.26 11.13
C ALA A 77 14.22 -3.09 9.86
N ALA A 78 14.20 -4.42 9.96
CA ALA A 78 13.92 -5.32 8.85
C ALA A 78 12.48 -5.15 8.32
N MET A 79 11.49 -5.04 9.22
CA MET A 79 10.11 -4.72 8.84
C MET A 79 10.02 -3.40 8.09
N LYS A 80 10.67 -2.35 8.60
CA LYS A 80 10.71 -1.04 7.95
C LYS A 80 11.43 -1.08 6.58
N ALA A 81 12.47 -1.90 6.44
CA ALA A 81 13.13 -2.13 5.16
C ALA A 81 12.19 -2.84 4.16
N ALA A 82 11.40 -3.82 4.62
CA ALA A 82 10.41 -4.48 3.77
C ALA A 82 9.29 -3.52 3.32
N GLU A 83 8.79 -2.65 4.21
CA GLU A 83 7.83 -1.60 3.86
C GLU A 83 8.39 -0.60 2.83
N LEU A 84 9.65 -0.18 3.00
CA LEU A 84 10.34 0.67 2.02
C LEU A 84 10.47 -0.04 0.66
N GLY A 85 10.79 -1.33 0.66
CA GLY A 85 10.80 -2.15 -0.55
C GLY A 85 9.45 -2.14 -1.26
N LEU A 86 8.37 -2.33 -0.51
CA LEU A 86 7.00 -2.31 -1.04
C LEU A 86 6.63 -0.93 -1.63
N ALA A 87 6.96 0.15 -0.91
CA ALA A 87 6.71 1.51 -1.36
C ALA A 87 7.47 1.85 -2.66
N TRP A 88 8.72 1.42 -2.79
CA TRP A 88 9.49 1.57 -4.03
C TRP A 88 8.94 0.75 -5.17
N LEU A 89 8.44 -0.48 -4.88
CA LEU A 89 7.84 -1.36 -5.88
C LEU A 89 6.54 -0.76 -6.44
N ALA A 90 5.66 -0.25 -5.58
CA ALA A 90 4.41 0.40 -5.99
C ALA A 90 4.68 1.61 -6.92
N ARG A 91 5.79 2.31 -6.72
CA ARG A 91 6.26 3.42 -7.56
C ARG A 91 7.00 2.98 -8.84
N GLY A 92 7.07 1.68 -9.13
CA GLY A 92 7.69 1.12 -10.34
C GLY A 92 9.23 0.96 -10.26
N HIS A 93 9.84 1.09 -9.07
CA HIS A 93 11.29 1.00 -8.89
C HIS A 93 11.74 -0.39 -8.40
N LEU A 94 11.60 -1.41 -9.25
CA LEU A 94 11.90 -2.80 -8.92
C LEU A 94 13.32 -3.01 -8.36
N ALA A 95 14.33 -2.34 -8.92
CA ALA A 95 15.71 -2.48 -8.45
C ALA A 95 15.89 -1.97 -7.01
N LEU A 96 15.27 -0.84 -6.66
CA LEU A 96 15.28 -0.31 -5.30
C LEU A 96 14.52 -1.21 -4.33
N ALA A 97 13.37 -1.75 -4.75
CA ALA A 97 12.62 -2.71 -3.94
C ALA A 97 13.46 -3.95 -3.59
N ARG A 98 14.18 -4.51 -4.56
CA ARG A 98 15.10 -5.65 -4.35
C ARG A 98 16.22 -5.31 -3.38
N ASN A 99 16.83 -4.13 -3.52
CA ASN A 99 17.89 -3.69 -2.60
C ASN A 99 17.38 -3.59 -1.16
N TRP A 100 16.17 -3.09 -0.96
CA TRP A 100 15.55 -3.01 0.37
C TRP A 100 15.20 -4.41 0.90
N ALA A 101 14.71 -5.33 0.06
CA ALA A 101 14.45 -6.71 0.44
C ALA A 101 15.73 -7.42 0.89
N GLN A 102 16.86 -7.23 0.19
CA GLN A 102 18.17 -7.78 0.57
C GLN A 102 18.67 -7.21 1.91
N ARG A 103 18.45 -5.91 2.17
CA ARG A 103 18.78 -5.30 3.48
C ARG A 103 17.95 -5.90 4.61
N ALA A 104 16.64 -6.08 4.38
CA ALA A 104 15.76 -6.73 5.35
C ALA A 104 16.21 -8.16 5.64
N GLN A 105 16.58 -8.92 4.61
CA GLN A 105 17.09 -10.28 4.75
C GLN A 105 18.35 -10.32 5.62
N GLY A 106 19.35 -9.47 5.32
CA GLY A 106 20.59 -9.44 6.11
C GLY A 106 20.39 -9.06 7.58
N LEU A 107 19.32 -8.30 7.91
CA LEU A 107 18.96 -7.98 9.30
C LEU A 107 18.27 -9.15 10.02
N LEU A 108 17.66 -10.06 9.28
CA LEU A 108 16.98 -11.24 9.82
C LEU A 108 17.88 -12.49 9.84
N ASP A 109 19.10 -12.42 9.31
CA ASP A 109 20.04 -13.52 9.34
C ASP A 109 20.40 -13.89 10.78
N GLY A 110 20.10 -15.15 11.15
CA GLY A 110 20.30 -15.66 12.51
C GLY A 110 19.28 -15.22 13.55
N VAL A 111 18.25 -14.46 13.15
CA VAL A 111 17.11 -14.12 14.00
C VAL A 111 16.12 -15.29 14.03
N PRO A 112 15.58 -15.71 15.20
CA PRO A 112 14.49 -16.68 15.27
C PRO A 112 13.31 -16.26 14.38
N GLU A 113 12.58 -17.25 13.85
CA GLU A 113 11.43 -16.98 12.97
C GLU A 113 10.41 -16.04 13.65
N ALA A 114 10.02 -15.00 12.94
CA ALA A 114 9.12 -13.95 13.39
C ALA A 114 8.30 -13.42 12.20
N ALA A 115 7.23 -12.67 12.46
CA ALA A 115 6.37 -12.10 11.42
C ALA A 115 7.14 -11.31 10.35
N ALA A 116 8.24 -10.66 10.71
CA ALA A 116 9.11 -9.95 9.77
C ALA A 116 9.62 -10.83 8.60
N HIS A 117 9.87 -12.12 8.86
CA HIS A 117 10.25 -13.07 7.80
C HIS A 117 9.10 -13.33 6.82
N GLY A 118 7.86 -13.38 7.31
CA GLY A 118 6.66 -13.54 6.47
C GLY A 118 6.44 -12.31 5.58
N TYR A 119 6.53 -11.10 6.13
CA TYR A 119 6.43 -9.87 5.35
C TYR A 119 7.55 -9.76 4.31
N LEU A 120 8.78 -10.18 4.65
CA LEU A 120 9.88 -10.23 3.70
C LEU A 120 9.62 -11.26 2.59
N ALA A 121 9.10 -12.44 2.92
CA ALA A 121 8.72 -13.45 1.92
C ALA A 121 7.62 -12.93 0.98
N TYR A 122 6.64 -12.19 1.49
CA TYR A 122 5.66 -11.49 0.66
C TYR A 122 6.35 -10.52 -0.32
N LEU A 123 7.26 -9.68 0.16
CA LEU A 123 8.00 -8.73 -0.69
C LEU A 123 8.81 -9.45 -1.77
N PHE A 124 9.47 -10.56 -1.45
CA PHE A 124 10.16 -11.39 -2.45
C PHE A 124 9.20 -11.96 -3.49
N ALA A 125 8.03 -12.45 -3.08
CA ALA A 125 7.03 -12.95 -4.00
C ALA A 125 6.56 -11.87 -4.98
N VAL A 126 6.18 -10.69 -4.47
CA VAL A 126 5.67 -9.62 -5.33
C VAL A 126 6.75 -8.98 -6.22
N THR A 127 8.00 -8.91 -5.77
CA THR A 127 9.12 -8.47 -6.62
C THR A 127 9.44 -9.48 -7.70
N ALA A 128 9.33 -10.78 -7.42
CA ALA A 128 9.48 -11.85 -8.40
C ALA A 128 8.34 -11.82 -9.44
N ALA A 129 7.10 -11.61 -9.00
CA ALA A 129 5.95 -11.47 -9.90
C ALA A 129 6.14 -10.31 -10.89
N ASP A 130 6.57 -9.14 -10.41
CA ASP A 130 6.80 -7.94 -11.25
C ASP A 130 8.01 -8.11 -12.18
N ALA A 131 8.94 -9.01 -11.84
CA ALA A 131 10.07 -9.40 -12.70
C ALA A 131 9.73 -10.52 -13.71
N GLY A 132 8.57 -11.17 -13.59
CA GLY A 132 8.22 -12.34 -14.36
C GLY A 132 8.94 -13.63 -13.93
N ASP A 133 9.57 -13.66 -12.76
CA ASP A 133 10.28 -14.82 -12.20
C ASP A 133 9.30 -15.74 -11.46
N ARG A 134 8.77 -16.72 -12.20
CA ARG A 134 7.77 -17.67 -11.68
C ARG A 134 8.34 -18.62 -10.63
N GLU A 135 9.62 -19.00 -10.74
CA GLU A 135 10.26 -19.92 -9.81
C GLU A 135 10.43 -19.25 -8.44
N GLN A 136 11.02 -18.07 -8.41
CA GLN A 136 11.19 -17.27 -7.20
C GLN A 136 9.84 -16.91 -6.58
N PHE A 137 8.84 -16.50 -7.39
CA PHE A 137 7.47 -16.23 -6.93
C PHE A 137 6.89 -17.45 -6.19
N GLY A 138 6.93 -18.64 -6.80
CA GLY A 138 6.42 -19.85 -6.19
C GLY A 138 7.17 -20.26 -4.92
N SER A 139 8.48 -20.09 -4.90
CA SER A 139 9.31 -20.37 -3.71
C SER A 139 8.95 -19.43 -2.56
N ALA A 140 8.91 -18.13 -2.79
CA ALA A 140 8.60 -17.12 -1.78
C ALA A 140 7.16 -17.24 -1.25
N THR A 141 6.20 -17.59 -2.12
CA THR A 141 4.80 -17.84 -1.70
C THR A 141 4.68 -19.03 -0.78
N ARG A 142 5.40 -20.14 -1.07
CA ARG A 142 5.43 -21.31 -0.17
C ARG A 142 6.09 -20.98 1.17
N GLN A 143 7.17 -20.22 1.15
CA GLN A 143 7.85 -19.76 2.36
C GLN A 143 6.92 -18.91 3.23
N LEU A 144 6.21 -17.94 2.64
CA LEU A 144 5.22 -17.14 3.37
C LEU A 144 4.14 -18.03 4.02
N ALA A 145 3.59 -18.99 3.27
CA ALA A 145 2.56 -19.87 3.78
C ALA A 145 3.06 -20.71 4.97
N ALA A 146 4.29 -21.25 4.88
CA ALA A 146 4.89 -22.03 5.96
C ALA A 146 5.13 -21.17 7.23
N ILE A 147 5.61 -19.95 7.08
CA ILE A 147 5.82 -19.02 8.21
C ILE A 147 4.48 -18.64 8.83
N ALA A 148 3.47 -18.35 8.01
CA ALA A 148 2.12 -17.99 8.47
C ALA A 148 1.50 -19.11 9.32
N GLU A 149 1.66 -20.36 8.88
CA GLU A 149 1.20 -21.56 9.62
C GLU A 149 2.01 -21.76 10.92
N SER A 150 3.34 -21.66 10.84
CA SER A 150 4.23 -21.84 12.00
C SER A 150 3.96 -20.85 13.12
N LEU A 151 3.64 -19.60 12.78
CA LEU A 151 3.39 -18.52 13.74
C LEU A 151 1.92 -18.38 14.14
N ASP A 152 0.98 -19.09 13.47
CA ASP A 152 -0.48 -18.89 13.61
C ASP A 152 -0.87 -17.41 13.42
N ASP A 153 -0.22 -16.72 12.45
CA ASP A 153 -0.38 -15.29 12.20
C ASP A 153 -1.44 -15.04 11.12
N ALA A 154 -2.59 -14.53 11.55
CA ALA A 154 -3.74 -14.27 10.67
C ALA A 154 -3.43 -13.27 9.54
N ALA A 155 -2.56 -12.27 9.80
CA ALA A 155 -2.16 -11.31 8.76
C ALA A 155 -1.34 -11.99 7.66
N LEU A 156 -0.37 -12.82 8.05
CA LEU A 156 0.44 -13.56 7.09
C LEU A 156 -0.38 -14.62 6.33
N VAL A 157 -1.35 -15.25 6.99
CA VAL A 157 -2.31 -16.16 6.33
C VAL A 157 -3.10 -15.42 5.26
N ALA A 158 -3.62 -14.23 5.56
CA ALA A 158 -4.35 -13.42 4.59
C ALA A 158 -3.47 -13.04 3.40
N LEU A 159 -2.22 -12.60 3.63
CA LEU A 159 -1.26 -12.27 2.58
C LEU A 159 -0.90 -13.50 1.71
N ALA A 160 -0.69 -14.67 2.32
CA ALA A 160 -0.40 -15.91 1.59
C ALA A 160 -1.58 -16.33 0.71
N ARG A 161 -2.82 -16.26 1.23
CA ARG A 161 -4.04 -16.56 0.47
C ARG A 161 -4.24 -15.58 -0.69
N ALA A 162 -3.96 -14.30 -0.49
CA ALA A 162 -4.04 -13.29 -1.56
C ALA A 162 -3.06 -13.59 -2.70
N LEU A 163 -1.80 -13.96 -2.39
CA LEU A 163 -0.83 -14.38 -3.40
C LEU A 163 -1.27 -15.67 -4.11
N ALA A 164 -1.78 -16.65 -3.39
CA ALA A 164 -2.30 -17.88 -4.00
C ALA A 164 -3.47 -17.60 -4.95
N GLY A 165 -4.41 -16.75 -4.55
CA GLY A 165 -5.53 -16.33 -5.40
C GLY A 165 -5.07 -15.59 -6.66
N THR A 166 -4.12 -14.66 -6.53
CA THR A 166 -3.55 -13.96 -7.69
C THR A 166 -2.79 -14.90 -8.62
N ALA A 167 -2.07 -15.87 -8.08
CA ALA A 167 -1.36 -16.88 -8.87
C ALA A 167 -2.34 -17.78 -9.66
N ALA A 168 -3.42 -18.25 -9.02
CA ALA A 168 -4.44 -19.07 -9.64
C ALA A 168 -5.13 -18.33 -10.80
N VAL A 169 -5.57 -17.08 -10.58
CA VAL A 169 -6.15 -16.24 -11.65
C VAL A 169 -5.16 -16.04 -12.80
N ALA A 170 -3.89 -15.76 -12.50
CA ALA A 170 -2.85 -15.57 -13.53
C ALA A 170 -2.57 -16.86 -14.32
N ALA A 171 -2.79 -18.03 -13.71
CA ALA A 171 -2.71 -19.33 -14.37
C ALA A 171 -3.98 -19.71 -15.16
N GLY A 172 -5.03 -18.89 -15.14
CA GLY A 172 -6.30 -19.14 -15.79
C GLY A 172 -7.28 -19.98 -14.96
N ASP A 173 -7.02 -20.21 -13.68
CA ASP A 173 -7.93 -20.90 -12.77
C ASP A 173 -8.96 -19.91 -12.17
N PRO A 174 -10.26 -20.06 -12.52
CA PRO A 174 -11.31 -19.18 -12.01
C PRO A 174 -11.53 -19.30 -10.50
N ALA A 175 -11.12 -20.40 -9.84
CA ALA A 175 -11.20 -20.54 -8.39
C ALA A 175 -10.35 -19.49 -7.65
N GLY A 176 -9.32 -18.96 -8.29
CA GLY A 176 -8.51 -17.86 -7.74
C GLY A 176 -9.32 -16.59 -7.46
N TYR A 177 -10.35 -16.32 -8.25
CA TYR A 177 -11.25 -15.20 -7.99
C TYR A 177 -12.08 -15.38 -6.73
N GLN A 178 -12.55 -16.60 -6.46
CA GLN A 178 -13.27 -16.90 -5.22
C GLN A 178 -12.34 -16.70 -4.01
N THR A 179 -11.10 -17.17 -4.10
CA THR A 179 -10.10 -16.94 -3.04
C THR A 179 -9.88 -15.46 -2.79
N LEU A 180 -9.78 -14.63 -3.85
CA LEU A 180 -9.62 -13.17 -3.71
C LEU A 180 -10.87 -12.52 -3.13
N ASP A 181 -12.08 -12.93 -3.53
CA ASP A 181 -13.34 -12.43 -2.96
C ASP A 181 -13.40 -12.70 -1.44
N GLU A 182 -12.92 -13.84 -0.99
CA GLU A 182 -12.88 -14.22 0.43
C GLU A 182 -11.81 -13.46 1.24
N VAL A 183 -10.71 -13.03 0.60
CA VAL A 183 -9.58 -12.41 1.29
C VAL A 183 -9.66 -10.88 1.29
N LEU A 184 -10.14 -10.26 0.21
CA LEU A 184 -10.03 -8.80 0.04
C LEU A 184 -10.83 -8.02 1.09
N THR A 185 -11.99 -8.50 1.53
CA THR A 185 -12.73 -7.82 2.60
C THR A 185 -12.04 -7.97 3.95
N PRO A 186 -11.69 -9.19 4.42
CA PRO A 186 -10.99 -9.36 5.69
C PRO A 186 -9.60 -8.69 5.76
N VAL A 187 -8.90 -8.55 4.63
CA VAL A 187 -7.57 -7.93 4.62
C VAL A 187 -7.56 -6.44 4.97
N LEU A 188 -8.70 -5.77 4.88
CA LEU A 188 -8.87 -4.39 5.30
C LEU A 188 -9.11 -4.24 6.80
N ASP A 189 -9.63 -5.30 7.42
CA ASP A 189 -9.81 -5.35 8.86
C ASP A 189 -8.48 -5.77 9.52
N GLU A 190 -8.35 -5.52 10.81
CA GLU A 190 -7.19 -6.03 11.54
C GLU A 190 -7.08 -7.56 11.36
N PRO A 191 -5.86 -8.11 11.23
CA PRO A 191 -4.58 -7.55 11.69
C PRO A 191 -3.62 -7.08 10.58
N VAL A 192 -4.00 -7.03 9.30
CA VAL A 192 -3.07 -6.68 8.21
C VAL A 192 -2.79 -5.18 8.20
N PRO A 193 -1.51 -4.73 8.29
CA PRO A 193 -1.21 -3.31 8.19
C PRO A 193 -1.67 -2.75 6.83
N VAL A 194 -2.24 -1.53 6.85
CA VAL A 194 -2.94 -0.96 5.69
C VAL A 194 -2.06 -0.81 4.44
N GLU A 195 -0.77 -0.57 4.59
CA GLU A 195 0.17 -0.48 3.49
C GLU A 195 0.29 -1.81 2.71
N TRP A 196 0.23 -2.94 3.43
CA TRP A 196 0.23 -4.29 2.86
C TRP A 196 -1.14 -4.66 2.27
N ALA A 197 -2.22 -4.33 2.96
CA ALA A 197 -3.58 -4.50 2.45
C ALA A 197 -3.78 -3.70 1.16
N ALA A 198 -3.28 -2.47 1.09
CA ALA A 198 -3.33 -1.63 -0.11
C ALA A 198 -2.56 -2.26 -1.29
N ASP A 199 -1.39 -2.88 -1.06
CA ASP A 199 -0.67 -3.60 -2.13
C ASP A 199 -1.45 -4.82 -2.62
N VAL A 200 -2.08 -5.58 -1.73
CA VAL A 200 -2.96 -6.71 -2.10
C VAL A 200 -4.10 -6.23 -3.01
N TYR A 201 -4.80 -5.16 -2.62
CA TYR A 201 -5.88 -4.57 -3.42
C TYR A 201 -5.38 -4.10 -4.78
N ARG A 202 -4.29 -3.35 -4.82
CA ARG A 202 -3.67 -2.85 -6.05
C ARG A 202 -3.37 -4.00 -7.03
N ARG A 203 -2.78 -5.09 -6.54
CA ARG A 203 -2.43 -6.25 -7.37
C ARG A 203 -3.66 -7.01 -7.85
N ALA A 204 -4.63 -7.23 -6.99
CA ALA A 204 -5.88 -7.87 -7.35
C ALA A 204 -6.64 -7.06 -8.42
N LEU A 205 -6.79 -5.75 -8.22
CA LEU A 205 -7.44 -4.85 -9.18
C LEU A 205 -6.71 -4.79 -10.52
N SER A 206 -5.37 -4.67 -10.49
CA SER A 206 -4.55 -4.67 -11.71
C SER A 206 -4.66 -5.99 -12.46
N LEU A 207 -4.72 -7.13 -11.76
CA LEU A 207 -4.91 -8.44 -12.37
C LEU A 207 -6.30 -8.57 -12.99
N ALA A 208 -7.35 -8.24 -12.26
CA ALA A 208 -8.73 -8.28 -12.74
C ALA A 208 -8.92 -7.37 -13.97
N HIS A 209 -8.33 -6.18 -13.95
CA HIS A 209 -8.35 -5.27 -15.11
C HIS A 209 -7.69 -5.86 -16.34
N ARG A 210 -6.50 -6.47 -16.22
CA ARG A 210 -5.81 -7.15 -17.32
C ARG A 210 -6.60 -8.36 -17.88
N GLN A 211 -7.45 -8.98 -17.07
CA GLN A 211 -8.30 -10.10 -17.44
C GLN A 211 -9.70 -9.66 -17.92
N ASN A 212 -9.95 -8.35 -18.05
CA ASN A 212 -11.25 -7.76 -18.39
C ASN A 212 -12.38 -8.18 -17.44
N ALA A 213 -12.07 -8.40 -16.17
CA ALA A 213 -13.02 -8.77 -15.13
C ALA A 213 -13.60 -7.51 -14.44
N ASP A 214 -14.20 -6.62 -15.23
CA ASP A 214 -14.64 -5.28 -14.79
C ASP A 214 -15.61 -5.32 -13.62
N ASP A 215 -16.51 -6.33 -13.55
CA ASP A 215 -17.43 -6.49 -12.42
C ASP A 215 -16.69 -6.67 -11.09
N ARG A 216 -15.59 -7.43 -11.10
CA ARG A 216 -14.75 -7.63 -9.93
C ARG A 216 -13.96 -6.38 -9.56
N VAL A 217 -13.43 -5.68 -10.56
CA VAL A 217 -12.77 -4.38 -10.33
C VAL A 217 -13.73 -3.44 -9.61
N ARG A 218 -14.97 -3.31 -10.09
CA ARG A 218 -15.99 -2.46 -9.46
C ARG A 218 -16.33 -2.92 -8.04
N SER A 219 -16.59 -4.22 -7.86
CA SER A 219 -16.96 -4.79 -6.56
C SER A 219 -15.86 -4.59 -5.50
N TRP A 220 -14.61 -4.90 -5.86
CA TRP A 220 -13.49 -4.78 -4.92
C TRP A 220 -13.16 -3.32 -4.61
N ALA A 221 -13.14 -2.43 -5.61
CA ALA A 221 -12.97 -1.01 -5.37
C ALA A 221 -14.07 -0.43 -4.48
N GLN A 222 -15.32 -0.89 -4.63
CA GLN A 222 -16.43 -0.50 -3.76
C GLN A 222 -16.27 -1.02 -2.33
N SER A 223 -15.66 -2.19 -2.11
CA SER A 223 -15.35 -2.69 -0.77
C SER A 223 -14.32 -1.80 -0.06
N MET A 224 -13.26 -1.39 -0.75
CA MET A 224 -12.32 -0.41 -0.24
C MET A 224 -13.01 0.93 0.07
N GLN A 225 -13.88 1.40 -0.81
CA GLN A 225 -14.62 2.64 -0.58
C GLN A 225 -15.48 2.57 0.68
N ARG A 226 -16.27 1.49 0.86
CA ARG A 226 -17.09 1.30 2.08
C ARG A 226 -16.25 1.28 3.35
N TRP A 227 -15.09 0.61 3.31
CA TRP A 227 -14.19 0.56 4.45
C TRP A 227 -13.64 1.97 4.78
N CYS A 228 -13.22 2.74 3.79
CA CYS A 228 -12.80 4.13 3.99
C CYS A 228 -13.93 4.99 4.56
N ASP A 229 -15.15 4.87 4.00
CA ASP A 229 -16.32 5.63 4.48
C ASP A 229 -16.69 5.30 5.94
N ALA A 230 -16.38 4.08 6.40
CA ALA A 230 -16.59 3.65 7.78
C ALA A 230 -15.48 4.06 8.75
N THR A 231 -14.24 4.23 8.26
CA THR A 231 -13.06 4.39 9.11
C THR A 231 -12.44 5.79 9.04
N GLU A 232 -12.65 6.53 7.95
CA GLU A 232 -12.06 7.85 7.72
C GLU A 232 -13.10 8.97 7.85
N PRO A 233 -12.72 10.17 8.30
CA PRO A 233 -13.58 11.35 8.21
C PRO A 233 -14.01 11.64 6.77
N GLU A 234 -15.25 12.11 6.56
CA GLU A 234 -15.84 12.40 5.22
C GLU A 234 -14.95 13.33 4.36
N SER A 235 -14.20 14.23 4.99
CA SER A 235 -13.28 15.15 4.31
C SER A 235 -11.96 14.50 3.85
N THR A 236 -11.70 13.26 4.25
CA THR A 236 -10.43 12.59 4.00
C THR A 236 -10.51 11.78 2.72
N GLN A 237 -9.52 11.96 1.84
CA GLN A 237 -9.27 11.08 0.70
C GLN A 237 -7.87 10.48 0.86
N SER A 238 -7.79 9.18 1.06
CA SER A 238 -6.52 8.48 1.17
C SER A 238 -6.01 8.00 -0.19
N ALA A 239 -4.69 7.88 -0.31
CA ALA A 239 -4.04 7.43 -1.54
C ALA A 239 -4.47 6.02 -1.95
N TYR A 240 -4.63 5.08 -1.00
CA TYR A 240 -5.08 3.72 -1.30
C TYR A 240 -6.53 3.68 -1.82
N ARG A 241 -7.42 4.51 -1.29
CA ARG A 241 -8.77 4.72 -1.84
C ARG A 241 -8.70 5.27 -3.26
N ALA A 242 -7.87 6.28 -3.48
CA ALA A 242 -7.69 6.91 -4.79
C ALA A 242 -7.18 5.91 -5.84
N VAL A 243 -6.24 5.02 -5.49
CA VAL A 243 -5.78 3.94 -6.37
C VAL A 243 -6.94 3.03 -6.78
N CYS A 244 -7.77 2.59 -5.82
CA CYS A 244 -8.95 1.77 -6.11
C CYS A 244 -9.97 2.50 -6.99
N ASP A 245 -10.21 3.79 -6.75
CA ASP A 245 -11.12 4.60 -7.54
C ASP A 245 -10.65 4.78 -8.98
N VAL A 246 -9.34 4.92 -9.23
CA VAL A 246 -8.78 4.98 -10.59
C VAL A 246 -9.08 3.67 -11.34
N HIS A 247 -8.85 2.51 -10.72
CA HIS A 247 -9.20 1.23 -11.31
C HIS A 247 -10.70 1.11 -11.60
N ARG A 248 -11.55 1.53 -10.66
CA ARG A 248 -13.02 1.54 -10.83
C ARG A 248 -13.45 2.42 -12.01
N LEU A 249 -12.92 3.63 -12.11
CA LEU A 249 -13.24 4.55 -13.21
C LEU A 249 -12.79 4.00 -14.57
N SER A 250 -11.69 3.27 -14.61
CA SER A 250 -11.22 2.62 -15.84
C SER A 250 -12.12 1.46 -16.30
N ALA A 251 -12.87 0.85 -15.38
CA ALA A 251 -13.79 -0.26 -15.64
C ALA A 251 -15.24 0.21 -15.95
N VAL A 252 -15.48 1.52 -16.05
CA VAL A 252 -16.81 2.08 -16.36
C VAL A 252 -16.77 2.74 -17.74
N THR A 253 -17.72 2.38 -18.61
CA THR A 253 -17.78 2.87 -20.00
C THR A 253 -18.74 4.03 -20.22
N ASP A 254 -19.77 4.17 -19.38
CA ASP A 254 -20.92 5.08 -19.60
C ASP A 254 -20.86 6.35 -18.74
N THR A 255 -19.68 6.76 -18.29
CA THR A 255 -19.52 8.01 -17.53
C THR A 255 -19.50 9.22 -18.46
N ASP A 256 -20.23 10.28 -18.12
CA ASP A 256 -20.12 11.57 -18.80
C ASP A 256 -18.65 12.04 -18.83
N PRO A 257 -18.10 12.42 -20.01
CA PRO A 257 -16.68 12.77 -20.14
C PRO A 257 -16.25 13.92 -19.20
N ARG A 258 -17.12 14.88 -18.92
CA ARG A 258 -16.79 16.02 -18.05
C ARG A 258 -16.73 15.58 -16.59
N ASP A 259 -17.65 14.71 -16.17
CA ASP A 259 -17.65 14.15 -14.82
C ASP A 259 -16.47 13.22 -14.59
N LEU A 260 -16.12 12.40 -15.60
CA LEU A 260 -14.94 11.56 -15.57
C LEU A 260 -13.66 12.40 -15.39
N VAL A 261 -13.47 13.44 -16.20
CA VAL A 261 -12.31 14.34 -16.07
C VAL A 261 -12.23 14.96 -14.70
N ARG A 262 -13.35 15.45 -14.13
CA ARG A 262 -13.38 16.06 -12.80
C ARG A 262 -12.94 15.07 -11.72
N GLN A 263 -13.47 13.84 -11.74
CA GLN A 263 -13.10 12.80 -10.80
C GLN A 263 -11.63 12.42 -10.95
N VAL A 264 -11.15 12.16 -12.15
CA VAL A 264 -9.76 11.73 -12.43
C VAL A 264 -8.76 12.82 -12.01
N VAL A 265 -9.04 14.10 -12.28
CA VAL A 265 -8.17 15.21 -11.87
C VAL A 265 -8.04 15.30 -10.36
N SER A 266 -9.13 15.05 -9.60
CA SER A 266 -9.05 15.05 -8.12
C SER A 266 -8.18 13.92 -7.57
N LEU A 267 -8.14 12.75 -8.24
CA LEU A 267 -7.34 11.59 -7.83
C LEU A 267 -5.87 11.71 -8.23
N ARG A 268 -5.56 12.45 -9.30
CA ARG A 268 -4.21 12.54 -9.88
C ARG A 268 -3.14 12.83 -8.84
N ARG A 269 -3.37 13.83 -7.98
CA ARG A 269 -2.40 14.23 -6.96
C ARG A 269 -2.13 13.12 -5.95
N LEU A 270 -3.16 12.36 -5.58
CA LEU A 270 -3.06 11.32 -4.56
C LEU A 270 -2.30 10.08 -5.05
N VAL A 271 -2.38 9.76 -6.34
CA VAL A 271 -1.75 8.54 -6.88
C VAL A 271 -0.39 8.78 -7.52
N ALA A 272 -0.11 10.00 -7.98
CA ALA A 272 1.05 10.32 -8.82
C ALA A 272 2.41 9.91 -8.21
N ASP A 273 2.53 9.95 -6.90
CA ASP A 273 3.78 9.70 -6.19
C ASP A 273 3.76 8.44 -5.31
N VAL A 274 2.65 7.69 -5.33
CA VAL A 274 2.49 6.48 -4.52
C VAL A 274 2.31 5.21 -5.35
N ASP A 275 1.70 5.30 -6.54
CA ASP A 275 1.43 4.14 -7.39
C ASP A 275 1.61 4.46 -8.88
N ALA A 276 2.60 3.83 -9.51
CA ALA A 276 2.95 4.08 -10.91
C ALA A 276 1.88 3.56 -11.89
N VAL A 277 1.17 2.47 -11.55
CA VAL A 277 0.12 1.89 -12.41
C VAL A 277 -1.09 2.81 -12.42
N ALA A 278 -1.58 3.19 -11.24
CA ALA A 278 -2.72 4.11 -11.12
C ALA A 278 -2.39 5.49 -11.74
N ALA A 279 -1.17 6.00 -11.56
CA ALA A 279 -0.73 7.23 -12.21
C ALA A 279 -0.79 7.13 -13.74
N GLY A 280 -0.31 6.04 -14.33
CA GLY A 280 -0.42 5.77 -15.77
C GLY A 280 -1.87 5.70 -16.26
N MET A 281 -2.75 5.02 -15.51
CA MET A 281 -4.17 4.92 -15.83
C MET A 281 -4.87 6.28 -15.78
N VAL A 282 -4.51 7.17 -14.86
CA VAL A 282 -5.02 8.56 -14.80
C VAL A 282 -4.70 9.30 -16.10
N GLU A 283 -3.46 9.25 -16.58
CA GLU A 283 -3.05 9.93 -17.82
C GLU A 283 -3.79 9.35 -19.02
N GLU A 284 -4.00 8.04 -19.06
CA GLU A 284 -4.77 7.39 -20.13
C GLU A 284 -6.24 7.81 -20.11
N LEU A 285 -6.90 7.83 -18.96
CA LEU A 285 -8.29 8.27 -18.82
C LEU A 285 -8.48 9.73 -19.25
N LEU A 286 -7.55 10.62 -18.87
CA LEU A 286 -7.57 12.02 -19.30
C LEU A 286 -7.41 12.14 -20.82
N SER A 287 -6.50 11.40 -21.42
CA SER A 287 -6.24 11.40 -22.87
C SER A 287 -7.46 10.92 -23.67
N ARG A 288 -8.11 9.84 -23.22
CA ARG A 288 -9.35 9.31 -23.85
C ARG A 288 -10.51 10.30 -23.76
N SER A 289 -10.63 11.02 -22.65
CA SER A 289 -11.72 11.99 -22.43
C SER A 289 -11.58 13.22 -23.33
N VAL A 290 -10.36 13.70 -23.57
CA VAL A 290 -10.09 14.82 -24.51
C VAL A 290 -10.37 14.40 -25.95
N GLY A 291 -10.06 13.16 -26.33
CA GLY A 291 -10.34 12.63 -27.68
C GLY A 291 -11.84 12.46 -27.99
N ARG A 292 -12.68 12.21 -26.98
CA ARG A 292 -14.15 12.09 -27.13
C ARG A 292 -14.88 13.44 -27.11
N ALA A 293 -14.25 14.50 -26.65
CA ALA A 293 -14.82 15.86 -26.61
C ALA A 293 -14.58 16.68 -27.89
N ARG A 294 -13.82 16.14 -28.85
CA ARG A 294 -13.62 16.67 -30.21
C ARG A 294 -14.51 15.94 -31.22
#